data_09ba7f44788c8b622c25599581c53146
#
_entry.id   09ba7f44788c8b622c25599581c53146
#
_cell.length_a   1.000
_cell.length_b   1.000
_cell.length_c   1.000
_cell.angle_alpha   90.00
_cell.angle_beta   90.00
_cell.angle_gamma   90.00
#
_symmetry.space_group_name_H-M   'P 1'
#
loop_
_entity.id
_entity.type
_entity.pdbx_description
1 polymer ?
#
loop_
_entity_poly.entity_id
_entity_poly.type
_entity_poly.pdbx_seq_one_letter_code
_entity_poly.pdbx_strand_id
1 'polypeptide(L)'
;MILEMKVPSPGESIKEVEIATWLVKDGDYVEKDQAIAEVDSDKATLELPAEASGIITLKAEEGDAVAVGAVVCLIDTGAAKPAGDAPAAEAPKEEVKAEAPKAEAPKAEAKVEAPKAAPAAATSYATGAPSPAARKILDEKNIAPATVSGTGKGGRITKDDAVNAVPSMGTPTGGSRGTERTKLSMLRRKVAERLVAAKNETAMLTTFNEVNMTPINQIRNEYKDAFKAKHGGLGLGFMSFFTKAVTRALQLYPDVNSMMDGDYKIAYDFADISIAVSGPKGLMVPVVRNAELLTFRGIEAEIKRLALRARDGQITVDDMTGGTFTITNGGVFGSMLSTPIINPPQSGILGMHNIIERPIAVNGKVEIHPMMYVALSYDHRIIDGRESVGFLVAVKEALENPVELLMNGDAKRALEL
;
A
#
# COMPACT_ATOMS: atom_id res chain seq x y z
N MET A 1 39.97 15.79 -16.30
CA MET A 1 39.14 15.88 -17.53
C MET A 1 37.72 15.80 -17.05
N ILE A 2 36.86 16.74 -17.44
CA ILE A 2 35.45 16.75 -16.94
C ILE A 2 34.63 15.92 -17.91
N LEU A 3 33.96 14.86 -17.40
CA LEU A 3 33.01 14.01 -18.09
C LEU A 3 31.58 14.48 -17.76
N GLU A 4 30.78 14.73 -18.78
CA GLU A 4 29.37 15.09 -18.62
C GLU A 4 28.51 13.83 -18.56
N MET A 5 27.89 13.59 -17.42
CA MET A 5 26.94 12.47 -17.24
C MET A 5 25.56 12.87 -17.73
N LYS A 6 25.06 12.13 -18.71
CA LYS A 6 23.76 12.34 -19.33
C LYS A 6 22.77 11.26 -18.88
N VAL A 7 21.51 11.65 -18.73
CA VAL A 7 20.45 10.69 -18.42
C VAL A 7 20.30 9.70 -19.59
N PRO A 8 20.46 8.38 -19.35
CA PRO A 8 20.23 7.37 -20.39
C PRO A 8 18.75 7.31 -20.76
N SER A 9 18.46 6.88 -22.00
CA SER A 9 17.08 6.66 -22.43
C SER A 9 16.57 5.33 -21.86
N PRO A 10 15.55 5.35 -20.99
CA PRO A 10 14.96 4.11 -20.44
C PRO A 10 14.00 3.41 -21.44
N GLY A 11 13.82 3.94 -22.64
CA GLY A 11 12.97 3.39 -23.72
C GLY A 11 12.60 4.44 -24.75
N GLU A 12 12.19 3.98 -25.94
CA GLU A 12 11.91 4.84 -27.12
C GLU A 12 10.81 5.89 -26.93
N SER A 13 9.95 5.72 -25.91
CA SER A 13 8.79 6.61 -25.67
C SER A 13 8.96 7.58 -24.50
N ILE A 14 10.08 7.55 -23.79
CA ILE A 14 10.29 8.36 -22.57
C ILE A 14 11.08 9.60 -22.93
N LYS A 15 10.49 10.78 -22.67
CA LYS A 15 11.11 12.08 -22.99
C LYS A 15 11.74 12.75 -21.76
N GLU A 16 11.26 12.44 -20.57
CA GLU A 16 11.67 13.05 -19.30
C GLU A 16 11.77 12.00 -18.21
N VAL A 17 12.69 12.18 -17.28
CA VAL A 17 12.85 11.41 -16.06
C VAL A 17 13.00 12.35 -14.88
N GLU A 18 12.69 11.91 -13.67
CA GLU A 18 12.88 12.66 -12.43
C GLU A 18 14.01 12.01 -11.62
N ILE A 19 14.92 12.82 -11.08
CA ILE A 19 15.93 12.34 -10.15
C ILE A 19 15.23 12.05 -8.82
N ALA A 20 15.03 10.76 -8.51
CA ALA A 20 14.31 10.34 -7.32
C ALA A 20 15.15 10.59 -6.06
N THR A 21 16.42 10.15 -6.09
CA THR A 21 17.34 10.31 -4.96
C THR A 21 18.78 10.25 -5.46
N TRP A 22 19.62 11.12 -4.93
CA TRP A 22 21.07 11.01 -5.09
C TRP A 22 21.65 10.03 -4.06
N LEU A 23 22.36 9.01 -4.51
CA LEU A 23 23.06 8.03 -3.65
C LEU A 23 24.43 8.54 -3.17
N VAL A 24 24.88 9.66 -3.73
CA VAL A 24 26.15 10.33 -3.44
C VAL A 24 25.93 11.81 -3.21
N LYS A 25 26.86 12.46 -2.53
CA LYS A 25 26.83 13.92 -2.26
C LYS A 25 27.69 14.67 -3.25
N ASP A 26 27.37 15.95 -3.43
CA ASP A 26 28.20 16.87 -4.23
C ASP A 26 29.63 16.92 -3.66
N GLY A 27 30.61 16.66 -4.51
CA GLY A 27 32.00 16.58 -4.14
C GLY A 27 32.52 15.20 -3.71
N ASP A 28 31.70 14.16 -3.66
CA ASP A 28 32.09 12.80 -3.32
C ASP A 28 32.93 12.19 -4.46
N TYR A 29 33.84 11.27 -4.11
CA TYR A 29 34.53 10.45 -5.08
C TYR A 29 33.72 9.22 -5.43
N VAL A 30 33.46 9.00 -6.72
CA VAL A 30 32.71 7.85 -7.23
C VAL A 30 33.63 6.93 -8.04
N GLU A 31 33.31 5.64 -8.02
CA GLU A 31 34.00 4.64 -8.84
C GLU A 31 33.17 4.36 -10.11
N LYS A 32 33.83 3.93 -11.17
CA LYS A 32 33.17 3.51 -12.40
C LYS A 32 32.16 2.40 -12.10
N ASP A 33 30.99 2.47 -12.73
CA ASP A 33 29.85 1.55 -12.58
C ASP A 33 29.17 1.59 -11.17
N GLN A 34 29.57 2.51 -10.28
CA GLN A 34 28.90 2.77 -9.03
C GLN A 34 27.57 3.49 -9.29
N ALA A 35 26.47 3.02 -8.67
CA ALA A 35 25.18 3.72 -8.71
C ALA A 35 25.30 5.08 -8.00
N ILE A 36 25.01 6.18 -8.71
CA ILE A 36 25.14 7.56 -8.22
C ILE A 36 23.80 8.23 -7.97
N ALA A 37 22.75 7.80 -8.66
CA ALA A 37 21.40 8.29 -8.45
C ALA A 37 20.35 7.22 -8.82
N GLU A 38 19.17 7.32 -8.24
CA GLU A 38 17.95 6.67 -8.74
C GLU A 38 17.17 7.68 -9.57
N VAL A 39 16.76 7.26 -10.77
CA VAL A 39 15.96 8.07 -11.68
C VAL A 39 14.62 7.40 -11.94
N ASP A 40 13.52 8.13 -11.69
CA ASP A 40 12.17 7.67 -11.92
C ASP A 40 11.69 8.06 -13.32
N SER A 41 11.19 7.09 -14.06
CA SER A 41 10.42 7.31 -15.29
C SER A 41 8.95 6.99 -15.05
N ASP A 42 8.11 7.22 -16.07
CA ASP A 42 6.69 6.87 -16.00
C ASP A 42 6.41 5.35 -15.91
N LYS A 43 7.42 4.51 -16.18
CA LYS A 43 7.30 3.04 -16.23
C LYS A 43 8.15 2.31 -15.19
N ALA A 44 9.31 2.85 -14.82
CA ALA A 44 10.23 2.20 -13.89
C ALA A 44 11.21 3.20 -13.26
N THR A 45 11.73 2.84 -12.08
CA THR A 45 12.89 3.46 -11.46
C THR A 45 14.14 2.75 -11.96
N LEU A 46 15.13 3.50 -12.39
CA LEU A 46 16.42 2.99 -12.89
C LEU A 46 17.54 3.58 -12.03
N GLU A 47 18.59 2.81 -11.82
CA GLU A 47 19.85 3.31 -11.26
C GLU A 47 20.67 3.95 -12.36
N LEU A 48 21.26 5.12 -12.07
CA LEU A 48 22.21 5.80 -12.93
C LEU A 48 23.63 5.43 -12.46
N PRO A 49 24.37 4.60 -13.21
CA PRO A 49 25.76 4.28 -12.85
C PRO A 49 26.73 5.35 -13.33
N ALA A 50 27.82 5.57 -12.62
CA ALA A 50 28.91 6.43 -13.02
C ALA A 50 29.69 5.85 -14.22
N GLU A 51 29.86 6.60 -15.31
CA GLU A 51 30.58 6.12 -16.49
C GLU A 51 32.14 6.11 -16.27
N ALA A 52 32.63 6.88 -15.29
CA ALA A 52 34.03 6.94 -14.95
C ALA A 52 34.23 7.23 -13.45
N SER A 53 35.44 6.89 -12.94
CA SER A 53 35.85 7.23 -11.58
C SER A 53 36.31 8.67 -11.49
N GLY A 54 35.93 9.40 -10.44
CA GLY A 54 36.32 10.79 -10.23
C GLY A 54 35.49 11.50 -9.17
N ILE A 55 35.70 12.80 -8.99
CA ILE A 55 34.90 13.63 -8.09
C ILE A 55 33.63 14.09 -8.84
N ILE A 56 32.47 13.82 -8.23
CA ILE A 56 31.16 14.18 -8.80
C ILE A 56 30.78 15.62 -8.41
N THR A 57 30.20 16.36 -9.38
CA THR A 57 29.56 17.67 -9.14
C THR A 57 28.10 17.58 -9.65
N LEU A 58 27.14 17.76 -8.76
CA LEU A 58 25.72 17.67 -9.09
C LEU A 58 25.25 18.93 -9.81
N LYS A 59 24.40 18.77 -10.86
CA LYS A 59 23.81 19.85 -11.65
C LYS A 59 22.29 19.93 -11.52
N ALA A 60 21.67 18.86 -11.06
CA ALA A 60 20.24 18.77 -10.84
C ALA A 60 19.97 18.38 -9.38
N GLU A 61 18.87 18.86 -8.82
CA GLU A 61 18.46 18.57 -7.45
C GLU A 61 17.54 17.34 -7.41
N GLU A 62 17.39 16.75 -6.21
CA GLU A 62 16.40 15.68 -6.01
C GLU A 62 15.00 16.19 -6.32
N GLY A 63 14.25 15.41 -7.11
CA GLY A 63 12.92 15.76 -7.56
C GLY A 63 12.86 16.65 -8.78
N ASP A 64 13.98 16.94 -9.45
CA ASP A 64 13.99 17.68 -10.71
C ASP A 64 13.61 16.74 -11.88
N ALA A 65 12.67 17.21 -12.71
CA ALA A 65 12.36 16.56 -13.97
C ALA A 65 13.34 17.03 -15.05
N VAL A 66 14.11 16.10 -15.58
CA VAL A 66 15.15 16.36 -16.58
C VAL A 66 14.85 15.60 -17.87
N ALA A 67 15.12 16.23 -19.02
CA ALA A 67 14.94 15.58 -20.31
C ALA A 67 15.97 14.46 -20.49
N VAL A 68 15.59 13.39 -21.19
CA VAL A 68 16.51 12.33 -21.60
C VAL A 68 17.66 12.93 -22.42
N GLY A 69 18.88 12.60 -22.05
CA GLY A 69 20.11 13.17 -22.64
C GLY A 69 20.56 14.49 -22.02
N ALA A 70 19.83 15.07 -21.05
CA ALA A 70 20.30 16.24 -20.30
C ALA A 70 21.45 15.87 -19.35
N VAL A 71 22.36 16.83 -19.11
CA VAL A 71 23.49 16.64 -18.20
C VAL A 71 23.02 16.86 -16.76
N VAL A 72 23.12 15.82 -15.92
CA VAL A 72 22.67 15.83 -14.52
C VAL A 72 23.80 15.94 -13.52
N CYS A 73 25.00 15.54 -13.87
CA CYS A 73 26.20 15.75 -13.06
C CYS A 73 27.46 15.74 -13.93
N LEU A 74 28.54 16.21 -13.35
CA LEU A 74 29.87 16.21 -13.95
C LEU A 74 30.81 15.33 -13.11
N ILE A 75 31.67 14.55 -13.74
CA ILE A 75 32.70 13.75 -13.06
C ILE A 75 34.07 14.25 -13.48
N ASP A 76 34.84 14.76 -12.54
CA ASP A 76 36.26 15.12 -12.80
C ASP A 76 37.19 13.90 -12.64
N THR A 77 37.51 13.29 -13.75
CA THR A 77 38.38 12.11 -13.81
C THR A 77 39.87 12.40 -13.53
N GLY A 78 40.27 13.68 -13.42
CA GLY A 78 41.62 14.08 -13.10
C GLY A 78 41.92 14.18 -11.60
N ALA A 79 40.89 14.09 -10.77
CA ALA A 79 41.04 14.14 -9.31
C ALA A 79 41.50 12.79 -8.76
N ALA A 80 42.58 12.81 -7.99
CA ALA A 80 43.10 11.61 -7.31
C ALA A 80 42.15 11.23 -6.15
N LYS A 81 41.96 9.93 -5.92
CA LYS A 81 41.19 9.40 -4.78
C LYS A 81 41.75 9.98 -3.47
N PRO A 82 40.93 10.65 -2.61
CA PRO A 82 41.38 11.10 -1.30
C PRO A 82 41.86 9.90 -0.48
N ALA A 83 43.06 9.98 0.08
CA ALA A 83 43.58 8.95 0.97
C ALA A 83 42.90 9.10 2.34
N GLY A 84 41.83 8.34 2.59
CA GLY A 84 41.14 8.34 3.86
C GLY A 84 39.79 7.64 3.74
N ASP A 85 39.66 6.53 4.48
CA ASP A 85 38.52 5.69 4.76
C ASP A 85 37.97 4.77 3.64
N ALA A 86 38.39 3.52 3.74
CA ALA A 86 37.74 2.39 3.09
C ALA A 86 36.47 1.99 3.88
N PRO A 87 35.32 1.83 3.24
CA PRO A 87 34.20 1.14 3.85
C PRO A 87 34.48 -0.36 3.88
N ALA A 88 34.43 -0.93 5.07
CA ALA A 88 34.58 -2.37 5.30
C ALA A 88 33.39 -3.11 4.62
N ALA A 89 33.77 -4.14 3.84
CA ALA A 89 32.83 -5.12 3.33
C ALA A 89 32.14 -5.86 4.50
N GLU A 90 30.84 -5.76 4.63
CA GLU A 90 30.04 -6.58 5.53
C GLU A 90 29.69 -7.92 4.87
N ALA A 91 30.20 -8.98 5.49
CA ALA A 91 29.83 -10.36 5.23
C ALA A 91 28.46 -10.68 5.89
N PRO A 92 27.73 -11.70 5.42
CA PRO A 92 26.35 -11.97 5.82
C PRO A 92 26.27 -12.46 7.27
N LYS A 93 25.39 -11.87 8.06
CA LYS A 93 25.04 -12.34 9.42
C LYS A 93 23.78 -13.17 9.41
N GLU A 94 23.95 -14.31 10.05
CA GLU A 94 22.95 -15.32 10.45
C GLU A 94 21.78 -14.75 11.27
N GLU A 95 20.67 -15.46 11.16
CA GLU A 95 19.46 -15.32 11.97
C GLU A 95 19.73 -15.32 13.47
N VAL A 96 19.14 -14.39 14.19
CA VAL A 96 18.92 -14.49 15.62
C VAL A 96 17.48 -14.15 15.97
N LYS A 97 16.86 -15.13 16.57
CA LYS A 97 15.55 -15.30 17.17
C LYS A 97 15.18 -14.14 18.09
N ALA A 98 14.01 -13.59 17.89
CA ALA A 98 13.41 -12.60 18.77
C ALA A 98 12.86 -13.26 20.04
N GLU A 99 13.34 -12.80 21.19
CA GLU A 99 12.76 -13.02 22.49
C GLU A 99 12.37 -11.66 23.09
N ALA A 100 11.15 -11.55 23.60
CA ALA A 100 10.57 -10.33 24.13
C ALA A 100 11.16 -9.96 25.49
N PRO A 101 11.40 -8.67 25.78
CA PRO A 101 11.71 -8.25 27.13
C PRO A 101 10.49 -7.71 27.85
N LYS A 102 10.31 -8.24 29.04
CA LYS A 102 9.45 -7.81 30.15
C LYS A 102 9.84 -6.42 30.64
N ALA A 103 8.83 -5.64 30.95
CA ALA A 103 8.97 -4.36 31.64
C ALA A 103 9.44 -4.54 33.08
N GLU A 104 10.45 -3.80 33.47
CA GLU A 104 10.76 -3.48 34.85
C GLU A 104 11.10 -1.99 34.98
N ALA A 105 10.43 -1.34 35.92
CA ALA A 105 10.63 0.06 36.28
C ALA A 105 11.86 0.23 37.17
N PRO A 106 12.60 1.32 37.08
CA PRO A 106 13.47 1.75 38.16
C PRO A 106 12.93 2.98 38.90
N LYS A 107 12.77 2.82 40.23
CA LYS A 107 12.83 3.90 41.19
C LYS A 107 14.27 4.37 41.34
N ALA A 108 14.51 5.64 41.32
CA ALA A 108 15.52 6.28 42.16
C ALA A 108 15.32 7.79 42.22
N GLU A 109 15.12 8.28 43.41
CA GLU A 109 15.14 9.68 43.81
C GLU A 109 16.54 10.27 43.61
N ALA A 110 16.60 11.50 43.13
CA ALA A 110 17.74 12.36 43.33
C ALA A 110 17.26 13.79 43.65
N LYS A 111 17.48 14.12 44.87
CA LYS A 111 17.30 15.41 45.51
C LYS A 111 18.35 16.39 44.95
N VAL A 112 17.90 17.51 44.40
CA VAL A 112 18.78 18.63 44.06
C VAL A 112 18.25 19.88 44.76
N GLU A 113 19.15 20.51 45.48
CA GLU A 113 19.00 21.72 46.28
C GLU A 113 18.50 22.93 45.51
N ALA A 114 17.74 23.75 46.18
CA ALA A 114 17.24 25.03 45.72
C ALA A 114 18.33 26.12 45.74
N PRO A 115 18.39 27.02 44.76
CA PRO A 115 19.10 28.28 44.88
C PRO A 115 18.22 29.35 45.49
N LYS A 116 18.87 30.14 46.36
CA LYS A 116 18.36 31.26 47.15
C LYS A 116 17.67 32.34 46.34
N ALA A 117 16.62 32.87 46.92
CA ALA A 117 15.79 33.98 46.50
C ALA A 117 16.55 35.30 46.25
N ALA A 118 16.15 35.99 45.20
CA ALA A 118 16.36 37.42 45.00
C ALA A 118 15.00 38.15 45.16
N PRO A 119 14.95 39.44 45.50
CA PRO A 119 13.84 40.05 46.24
C PRO A 119 12.60 40.32 45.38
N ALA A 120 11.46 40.17 46.04
CA ALA A 120 10.12 40.29 45.53
C ALA A 120 9.80 41.65 44.93
N ALA A 121 9.43 41.66 43.62
CA ALA A 121 8.57 42.69 43.07
C ALA A 121 7.13 42.38 43.51
N ALA A 122 6.41 43.37 43.96
CA ALA A 122 5.03 43.25 44.45
C ALA A 122 4.09 42.72 43.33
N THR A 123 3.81 41.46 43.34
CA THR A 123 2.81 40.84 42.49
C THR A 123 1.43 41.16 43.07
N SER A 124 0.57 41.76 42.28
CA SER A 124 -0.83 41.94 42.63
C SER A 124 -1.48 40.55 42.74
N TYR A 125 -1.87 40.19 43.95
CA TYR A 125 -2.44 38.87 44.32
C TYR A 125 -3.77 38.51 43.65
N ALA A 126 -4.21 39.25 42.62
CA ALA A 126 -5.56 39.14 42.12
C ALA A 126 -5.69 38.47 40.72
N THR A 127 -4.63 38.47 39.92
CA THR A 127 -4.70 38.00 38.53
C THR A 127 -4.77 36.47 38.52
N GLY A 128 -5.91 35.89 38.03
CA GLY A 128 -6.11 34.45 37.88
C GLY A 128 -6.40 33.70 39.20
N ALA A 129 -6.45 34.39 40.37
CA ALA A 129 -6.78 33.74 41.63
C ALA A 129 -8.30 33.60 41.80
N PRO A 130 -8.86 32.43 42.07
CA PRO A 130 -10.29 32.26 42.30
C PRO A 130 -10.70 32.79 43.65
N SER A 131 -11.89 33.41 43.76
CA SER A 131 -12.52 33.73 45.03
C SER A 131 -12.82 32.42 45.79
N PRO A 132 -12.98 32.45 47.14
CA PRO A 132 -13.29 31.22 47.88
C PRO A 132 -14.52 30.45 47.39
N ALA A 133 -15.55 31.19 47.00
CA ALA A 133 -16.77 30.61 46.39
C ALA A 133 -16.51 30.04 44.97
N ALA A 134 -15.70 30.76 44.17
CA ALA A 134 -15.32 30.27 42.84
C ALA A 134 -14.47 28.99 42.92
N ARG A 135 -13.54 28.93 43.86
CA ARG A 135 -12.69 27.76 44.07
C ARG A 135 -13.52 26.52 44.37
N LYS A 136 -14.51 26.61 45.28
CA LYS A 136 -15.39 25.48 45.62
C LYS A 136 -16.15 24.97 44.39
N ILE A 137 -16.67 25.87 43.55
CA ILE A 137 -17.42 25.50 42.35
C ILE A 137 -16.50 24.89 41.27
N LEU A 138 -15.29 25.42 41.12
CA LEU A 138 -14.32 24.88 40.18
C LEU A 138 -13.83 23.50 40.61
N ASP A 139 -13.61 23.28 41.90
CA ASP A 139 -13.24 21.97 42.47
C ASP A 139 -14.39 20.96 42.28
N GLU A 140 -15.65 21.36 42.53
CA GLU A 140 -16.84 20.51 42.29
C GLU A 140 -17.01 20.16 40.80
N LYS A 141 -16.67 21.08 39.88
CA LYS A 141 -16.74 20.86 38.46
C LYS A 141 -15.48 20.21 37.88
N ASN A 142 -14.45 19.96 38.69
CA ASN A 142 -13.15 19.45 38.27
C ASN A 142 -12.49 20.31 37.17
N ILE A 143 -12.58 21.65 37.32
CA ILE A 143 -12.01 22.63 36.37
C ILE A 143 -10.80 23.29 37.02
N ALA A 144 -9.65 23.23 36.36
CA ALA A 144 -8.45 23.91 36.80
C ALA A 144 -8.61 25.45 36.73
N PRO A 145 -8.33 26.21 37.82
CA PRO A 145 -8.50 27.67 37.80
C PRO A 145 -7.73 28.40 36.68
N ALA A 146 -6.59 27.85 36.28
CA ALA A 146 -5.77 28.41 35.20
C ALA A 146 -6.45 28.43 33.82
N THR A 147 -7.54 27.66 33.65
CA THR A 147 -8.30 27.58 32.40
C THR A 147 -9.49 28.54 32.31
N VAL A 148 -9.75 29.27 33.43
CA VAL A 148 -10.90 30.19 33.51
C VAL A 148 -10.40 31.63 33.51
N SER A 149 -10.94 32.45 32.60
CA SER A 149 -10.65 33.88 32.55
C SER A 149 -11.47 34.60 33.61
N GLY A 150 -10.80 35.27 34.58
CA GLY A 150 -11.47 36.01 35.62
C GLY A 150 -11.94 37.41 35.19
N THR A 151 -13.21 37.74 35.40
CA THR A 151 -13.81 39.06 35.12
C THR A 151 -13.79 40.01 36.32
N GLY A 152 -13.38 39.54 37.50
CA GLY A 152 -13.33 40.35 38.69
C GLY A 152 -12.18 41.36 38.73
N LYS A 153 -12.20 42.25 39.78
CA LYS A 153 -11.19 43.30 39.94
C LYS A 153 -9.76 42.72 39.96
N GLY A 154 -8.93 43.19 39.03
CA GLY A 154 -7.57 42.72 38.86
C GLY A 154 -7.47 41.32 38.25
N GLY A 155 -8.45 40.87 37.45
CA GLY A 155 -8.42 39.55 36.82
C GLY A 155 -8.75 38.37 37.74
N ARG A 156 -9.41 38.63 38.86
CA ARG A 156 -9.83 37.59 39.83
C ARG A 156 -11.01 36.79 39.27
N ILE A 157 -10.98 35.47 39.42
CA ILE A 157 -12.10 34.60 39.03
C ILE A 157 -13.24 34.76 40.05
N THR A 158 -14.38 35.25 39.59
CA THR A 158 -15.60 35.43 40.39
C THR A 158 -16.40 34.14 40.49
N LYS A 159 -17.43 34.14 41.36
CA LYS A 159 -18.36 33.03 41.47
C LYS A 159 -19.08 32.79 40.11
N ASP A 160 -19.46 33.85 39.43
CA ASP A 160 -20.20 33.77 38.18
C ASP A 160 -19.32 33.20 37.03
N ASP A 161 -18.03 33.56 37.02
CA ASP A 161 -17.06 32.95 36.10
C ASP A 161 -16.97 31.44 36.30
N ALA A 162 -16.93 30.99 37.57
CA ALA A 162 -16.86 29.58 37.91
C ALA A 162 -18.17 28.84 37.62
N VAL A 163 -19.33 29.49 37.79
CA VAL A 163 -20.64 28.90 37.41
C VAL A 163 -20.76 28.69 35.92
N ASN A 164 -20.28 29.67 35.14
CA ASN A 164 -20.35 29.64 33.68
C ASN A 164 -19.18 28.84 33.07
N ALA A 165 -18.15 28.48 33.84
CA ALA A 165 -17.06 27.66 33.37
C ALA A 165 -17.56 26.26 32.93
N VAL A 166 -17.29 25.90 31.71
CA VAL A 166 -17.56 24.56 31.14
C VAL A 166 -16.27 23.74 31.27
N PRO A 167 -16.34 22.45 31.72
CA PRO A 167 -15.20 21.57 31.71
C PRO A 167 -14.62 21.50 30.29
N SER A 168 -13.36 21.85 30.14
CA SER A 168 -12.67 21.74 28.87
C SER A 168 -12.49 20.26 28.56
N MET A 169 -13.03 19.81 27.46
CA MET A 169 -12.77 18.47 26.88
C MET A 169 -11.33 18.37 26.34
N GLY A 170 -10.39 18.97 26.99
CA GLY A 170 -9.00 19.13 26.60
C GLY A 170 -8.74 20.50 26.00
N THR A 171 -7.96 21.33 26.71
CA THR A 171 -7.40 22.54 26.13
C THR A 171 -6.35 22.12 25.12
N PRO A 172 -6.39 22.59 23.88
CA PRO A 172 -5.25 22.44 22.99
C PRO A 172 -4.14 23.33 23.55
N THR A 173 -3.40 22.80 24.53
CA THR A 173 -2.19 23.43 25.01
C THR A 173 -1.18 23.39 23.89
N GLY A 174 -0.90 24.54 23.29
CA GLY A 174 0.34 24.91 22.64
C GLY A 174 1.13 23.86 21.83
N GLY A 175 0.50 22.80 21.36
CA GLY A 175 1.11 21.85 20.46
C GLY A 175 1.37 22.54 19.13
N SER A 176 2.59 22.46 18.61
CA SER A 176 2.90 22.95 17.28
C SER A 176 2.03 22.18 16.27
N ARG A 177 1.12 22.88 15.60
CA ARG A 177 0.39 22.34 14.46
C ARG A 177 1.27 22.45 13.24
N GLY A 178 2.32 21.63 13.19
CA GLY A 178 3.19 21.54 12.05
C GLY A 178 2.43 20.95 10.85
N THR A 179 2.64 21.54 9.68
CA THR A 179 2.25 20.94 8.39
C THR A 179 3.53 20.70 7.61
N GLU A 180 3.67 19.51 7.07
CA GLU A 180 4.73 19.15 6.16
C GLU A 180 4.18 19.14 4.73
N ARG A 181 4.89 19.77 3.81
CA ARG A 181 4.54 19.78 2.38
C ARG A 181 5.64 19.07 1.62
N THR A 182 5.36 17.84 1.18
CA THR A 182 6.25 17.03 0.36
C THR A 182 5.78 16.97 -1.07
N LYS A 183 6.71 17.03 -2.03
CA LYS A 183 6.44 16.84 -3.45
C LYS A 183 6.15 15.35 -3.69
N LEU A 184 5.11 15.04 -4.46
CA LEU A 184 4.85 13.65 -4.87
C LEU A 184 5.88 13.22 -5.90
N SER A 185 6.38 11.98 -5.80
CA SER A 185 7.25 11.39 -6.83
C SER A 185 6.56 11.35 -8.20
N MET A 186 7.33 11.31 -9.29
CA MET A 186 6.80 11.23 -10.66
C MET A 186 5.89 10.01 -10.81
N LEU A 187 6.31 8.84 -10.31
CA LEU A 187 5.51 7.63 -10.32
C LEU A 187 4.15 7.83 -9.63
N ARG A 188 4.13 8.47 -8.44
CA ARG A 188 2.88 8.74 -7.72
C ARG A 188 1.97 9.69 -8.48
N ARG A 189 2.53 10.71 -9.13
CA ARG A 189 1.76 11.63 -9.99
C ARG A 189 1.13 10.91 -11.18
N LYS A 190 1.89 10.05 -11.87
CA LYS A 190 1.39 9.24 -13.00
C LYS A 190 0.31 8.24 -12.58
N VAL A 191 0.48 7.58 -11.42
CA VAL A 191 -0.58 6.72 -10.86
C VAL A 191 -1.84 7.52 -10.58
N ALA A 192 -1.73 8.73 -10.00
CA ALA A 192 -2.88 9.59 -9.73
C ALA A 192 -3.61 9.99 -11.02
N GLU A 193 -2.89 10.40 -12.06
CA GLU A 193 -3.45 10.73 -13.38
C GLU A 193 -4.21 9.53 -13.97
N ARG A 194 -3.60 8.33 -13.99
CA ARG A 194 -4.23 7.10 -14.52
C ARG A 194 -5.50 6.71 -13.75
N LEU A 195 -5.48 6.80 -12.42
CA LEU A 195 -6.66 6.46 -11.61
C LEU A 195 -7.81 7.45 -11.82
N VAL A 196 -7.51 8.74 -11.96
CA VAL A 196 -8.52 9.77 -12.25
C VAL A 196 -9.07 9.59 -13.67
N ALA A 197 -8.21 9.33 -14.66
CA ALA A 197 -8.62 9.06 -16.03
C ALA A 197 -9.53 7.82 -16.09
N ALA A 198 -9.13 6.69 -15.48
CA ALA A 198 -9.92 5.47 -15.43
C ALA A 198 -11.34 5.70 -14.89
N LYS A 199 -11.46 6.49 -13.81
CA LYS A 199 -12.75 6.81 -13.21
C LYS A 199 -13.61 7.73 -14.07
N ASN A 200 -13.00 8.69 -14.78
CA ASN A 200 -13.73 9.70 -15.57
C ASN A 200 -14.08 9.23 -16.99
N GLU A 201 -13.26 8.34 -17.56
CA GLU A 201 -13.40 7.84 -18.93
C GLU A 201 -14.27 6.59 -19.03
N THR A 202 -14.65 5.98 -17.91
CA THR A 202 -15.50 4.78 -17.86
C THR A 202 -16.85 5.08 -17.21
N ALA A 203 -17.89 4.37 -17.63
CA ALA A 203 -19.17 4.31 -16.89
C ALA A 203 -19.07 3.23 -15.81
N MET A 204 -18.16 3.43 -14.84
CA MET A 204 -17.82 2.42 -13.84
C MET A 204 -18.97 2.20 -12.86
N LEU A 205 -19.44 0.97 -12.77
CA LEU A 205 -20.41 0.49 -11.80
C LEU A 205 -19.81 -0.67 -11.01
N THR A 206 -20.28 -0.88 -9.77
CA THR A 206 -19.84 -2.01 -8.94
C THR A 206 -21.05 -2.81 -8.48
N THR A 207 -21.01 -4.11 -8.69
CA THR A 207 -21.95 -5.07 -8.10
C THR A 207 -21.24 -5.91 -7.05
N PHE A 208 -22.01 -6.36 -6.05
CA PHE A 208 -21.48 -7.11 -4.91
C PHE A 208 -22.20 -8.44 -4.75
N ASN A 209 -21.48 -9.40 -4.19
CA ASN A 209 -22.07 -10.65 -3.70
C ASN A 209 -21.31 -11.11 -2.45
N GLU A 210 -21.91 -12.02 -1.70
CA GLU A 210 -21.26 -12.68 -0.58
C GLU A 210 -21.01 -14.15 -0.90
N VAL A 211 -19.88 -14.67 -0.45
CA VAL A 211 -19.40 -16.03 -0.70
C VAL A 211 -19.16 -16.72 0.63
N ASN A 212 -19.75 -17.92 0.78
CA ASN A 212 -19.44 -18.81 1.88
C ASN A 212 -18.12 -19.54 1.61
N MET A 213 -17.10 -19.21 2.40
CA MET A 213 -15.75 -19.75 2.23
C MET A 213 -15.52 -21.11 2.89
N THR A 214 -16.57 -21.68 3.52
CA THR A 214 -16.49 -22.99 4.21
C THR A 214 -15.94 -24.10 3.31
N PRO A 215 -16.43 -24.30 2.06
CA PRO A 215 -15.95 -25.39 1.21
C PRO A 215 -14.49 -25.23 0.83
N ILE A 216 -14.06 -24.00 0.51
CA ILE A 216 -12.64 -23.72 0.20
C ILE A 216 -11.77 -23.97 1.42
N ASN A 217 -12.19 -23.53 2.62
CA ASN A 217 -11.44 -23.76 3.84
C ASN A 217 -11.32 -25.25 4.18
N GLN A 218 -12.37 -26.03 3.95
CA GLN A 218 -12.33 -27.49 4.15
C GLN A 218 -11.29 -28.16 3.24
N ILE A 219 -11.31 -27.88 1.93
CA ILE A 219 -10.34 -28.41 0.97
C ILE A 219 -8.92 -28.00 1.36
N ARG A 220 -8.71 -26.72 1.68
CA ARG A 220 -7.40 -26.24 2.09
C ARG A 220 -6.90 -26.91 3.37
N ASN A 221 -7.75 -27.06 4.36
CA ASN A 221 -7.38 -27.71 5.63
C ASN A 221 -7.04 -29.19 5.42
N GLU A 222 -7.76 -29.87 4.53
CA GLU A 222 -7.52 -31.28 4.22
C GLU A 222 -6.22 -31.50 3.43
N TYR A 223 -5.95 -30.65 2.43
CA TYR A 223 -4.88 -30.92 1.45
C TYR A 223 -3.65 -30.02 1.55
N LYS A 224 -3.66 -28.92 2.30
CA LYS A 224 -2.56 -27.92 2.33
C LYS A 224 -1.18 -28.54 2.65
N ASP A 225 -1.11 -29.47 3.58
CA ASP A 225 0.15 -30.08 4.02
C ASP A 225 0.67 -31.08 2.98
N ALA A 226 -0.20 -31.93 2.43
CA ALA A 226 0.12 -32.85 1.34
C ALA A 226 0.54 -32.08 0.07
N PHE A 227 -0.19 -31.02 -0.26
CA PHE A 227 0.13 -30.15 -1.39
C PHE A 227 1.50 -29.50 -1.22
N LYS A 228 1.79 -28.93 -0.05
CA LYS A 228 3.08 -28.31 0.27
C LYS A 228 4.24 -29.32 0.21
N ALA A 229 4.04 -30.52 0.75
CA ALA A 229 5.05 -31.57 0.73
C ALA A 229 5.37 -32.05 -0.70
N LYS A 230 4.33 -32.27 -1.53
CA LYS A 230 4.49 -32.76 -2.89
C LYS A 230 5.05 -31.72 -3.86
N HIS A 231 4.75 -30.44 -3.66
CA HIS A 231 5.07 -29.36 -4.60
C HIS A 231 6.20 -28.45 -4.11
N GLY A 232 7.23 -29.00 -3.46
CA GLY A 232 8.45 -28.27 -3.12
C GLY A 232 8.24 -27.05 -2.20
N GLY A 233 7.33 -27.16 -1.24
CA GLY A 233 7.05 -26.08 -0.29
C GLY A 233 6.07 -25.02 -0.80
N LEU A 234 5.41 -25.24 -1.94
CA LEU A 234 4.38 -24.36 -2.46
C LEU A 234 3.10 -24.48 -1.62
N GLY A 235 2.57 -23.36 -1.14
CA GLY A 235 1.33 -23.33 -0.36
C GLY A 235 0.09 -23.39 -1.26
N LEU A 236 -1.00 -24.03 -0.80
CA LEU A 236 -2.31 -23.96 -1.42
C LEU A 236 -3.04 -22.72 -0.88
N GLY A 237 -2.99 -21.62 -1.61
CA GLY A 237 -3.61 -20.33 -1.27
C GLY A 237 -5.08 -20.24 -1.69
N PHE A 238 -5.70 -19.08 -1.43
CA PHE A 238 -7.03 -18.77 -1.95
C PHE A 238 -6.98 -18.34 -3.42
N MET A 239 -5.84 -17.80 -3.85
CA MET A 239 -5.72 -17.16 -5.16
C MET A 239 -5.94 -18.13 -6.31
N SER A 240 -5.49 -19.37 -6.20
CA SER A 240 -5.74 -20.38 -7.23
C SER A 240 -7.23 -20.71 -7.39
N PHE A 241 -7.98 -20.79 -6.29
CA PHE A 241 -9.44 -20.99 -6.35
C PHE A 241 -10.15 -19.81 -7.00
N PHE A 242 -9.81 -18.58 -6.60
CA PHE A 242 -10.39 -17.38 -7.19
C PHE A 242 -10.02 -17.23 -8.67
N THR A 243 -8.77 -17.47 -9.04
CA THR A 243 -8.33 -17.41 -10.43
C THR A 243 -9.09 -18.46 -11.29
N LYS A 244 -9.23 -19.70 -10.80
CA LYS A 244 -10.01 -20.73 -11.51
C LYS A 244 -11.50 -20.38 -11.61
N ALA A 245 -12.09 -19.84 -10.53
CA ALA A 245 -13.47 -19.40 -10.57
C ALA A 245 -13.70 -18.23 -11.56
N VAL A 246 -12.77 -17.27 -11.57
CA VAL A 246 -12.79 -16.13 -12.49
C VAL A 246 -12.63 -16.59 -13.93
N THR A 247 -11.62 -17.42 -14.26
CA THR A 247 -11.40 -17.89 -15.63
C THR A 247 -12.60 -18.69 -16.15
N ARG A 248 -13.23 -19.53 -15.31
CA ARG A 248 -14.47 -20.22 -15.65
C ARG A 248 -15.62 -19.23 -15.90
N ALA A 249 -15.78 -18.22 -15.06
CA ALA A 249 -16.83 -17.22 -15.22
C ALA A 249 -16.62 -16.33 -16.46
N LEU A 250 -15.39 -15.99 -16.82
CA LEU A 250 -15.06 -15.26 -18.04
C LEU A 250 -15.43 -16.05 -19.31
N GLN A 251 -15.32 -17.38 -19.28
CA GLN A 251 -15.77 -18.23 -20.39
C GLN A 251 -17.31 -18.23 -20.54
N LEU A 252 -18.04 -18.15 -19.41
CA LEU A 252 -19.51 -18.09 -19.42
C LEU A 252 -20.05 -16.70 -19.78
N TYR A 253 -19.29 -15.66 -19.45
CA TYR A 253 -19.64 -14.25 -19.65
C TYR A 253 -18.50 -13.51 -20.37
N PRO A 254 -18.29 -13.76 -21.67
CA PRO A 254 -17.15 -13.25 -22.42
C PRO A 254 -17.10 -11.72 -22.52
N ASP A 255 -18.23 -11.05 -22.36
CA ASP A 255 -18.28 -9.58 -22.37
C ASP A 255 -17.52 -8.97 -21.19
N VAL A 256 -17.37 -9.69 -20.07
CA VAL A 256 -16.57 -9.27 -18.94
C VAL A 256 -15.06 -9.37 -19.23
N ASN A 257 -14.67 -10.23 -20.20
CA ASN A 257 -13.30 -10.38 -20.69
C ASN A 257 -13.09 -9.60 -21.99
N SER A 258 -13.49 -8.34 -22.01
CA SER A 258 -13.39 -7.49 -23.20
C SER A 258 -12.84 -6.10 -22.87
N MET A 259 -12.45 -5.36 -23.89
CA MET A 259 -11.95 -3.98 -23.79
C MET A 259 -12.62 -3.10 -24.82
N MET A 260 -12.66 -1.79 -24.57
CA MET A 260 -13.05 -0.80 -25.57
C MET A 260 -11.82 -0.27 -26.32
N ASP A 261 -11.94 -0.18 -27.64
CA ASP A 261 -11.01 0.51 -28.53
C ASP A 261 -11.80 1.43 -29.48
N GLY A 262 -11.94 2.69 -29.10
CA GLY A 262 -12.83 3.63 -29.76
C GLY A 262 -14.26 3.11 -29.78
N ASP A 263 -14.81 2.87 -30.97
CA ASP A 263 -16.16 2.34 -31.19
C ASP A 263 -16.21 0.81 -31.26
N TYR A 264 -15.10 0.13 -31.02
CA TYR A 264 -14.98 -1.33 -31.10
C TYR A 264 -14.90 -1.96 -29.73
N LYS A 265 -15.50 -3.14 -29.60
CA LYS A 265 -15.30 -4.06 -28.47
C LYS A 265 -14.32 -5.15 -28.90
N ILE A 266 -13.22 -5.29 -28.18
CA ILE A 266 -12.25 -6.37 -28.34
C ILE A 266 -12.55 -7.43 -27.29
N ALA A 267 -12.98 -8.63 -27.69
CA ALA A 267 -13.19 -9.76 -26.81
C ALA A 267 -12.02 -10.73 -26.91
N TYR A 268 -11.61 -11.30 -25.77
CA TYR A 268 -10.50 -12.24 -25.68
C TYR A 268 -11.01 -13.65 -25.46
N ASP A 269 -10.43 -14.63 -26.15
CA ASP A 269 -10.71 -16.07 -26.00
C ASP A 269 -9.74 -16.76 -25.02
N PHE A 270 -8.84 -16.00 -24.42
CA PHE A 270 -7.91 -16.39 -23.35
C PHE A 270 -8.08 -15.49 -22.14
N ALA A 271 -7.56 -15.90 -20.98
CA ALA A 271 -7.65 -15.13 -19.74
C ALA A 271 -6.26 -14.86 -19.15
N ASP A 272 -5.74 -13.67 -19.40
CA ASP A 272 -4.52 -13.14 -18.78
C ASP A 272 -4.90 -12.34 -17.53
N ILE A 273 -4.71 -12.95 -16.38
CA ILE A 273 -5.22 -12.41 -15.10
C ILE A 273 -4.16 -11.58 -14.41
N SER A 274 -4.41 -10.28 -14.31
CA SER A 274 -3.60 -9.36 -13.51
C SER A 274 -3.88 -9.54 -12.02
N ILE A 275 -2.86 -9.78 -11.21
CA ILE A 275 -2.97 -9.94 -9.75
C ILE A 275 -2.33 -8.77 -9.04
N ALA A 276 -3.11 -8.05 -8.22
CA ALA A 276 -2.59 -6.92 -7.46
C ALA A 276 -1.64 -7.39 -6.34
N VAL A 277 -0.39 -6.94 -6.38
CA VAL A 277 0.68 -7.27 -5.42
C VAL A 277 1.27 -5.98 -4.84
N SER A 278 1.40 -5.91 -3.53
CA SER A 278 2.10 -4.81 -2.85
C SER A 278 3.60 -5.06 -2.84
N GLY A 279 4.37 -4.11 -3.35
CA GLY A 279 5.83 -4.11 -3.31
C GLY A 279 6.38 -2.86 -2.65
N PRO A 280 7.71 -2.76 -2.47
CA PRO A 280 8.37 -1.59 -1.87
C PRO A 280 8.08 -0.27 -2.61
N LYS A 281 7.93 -0.34 -3.93
CA LYS A 281 7.65 0.80 -4.82
C LYS A 281 6.14 1.09 -4.96
N GLY A 282 5.25 0.38 -4.26
CA GLY A 282 3.80 0.54 -4.29
C GLY A 282 3.06 -0.68 -4.82
N LEU A 283 1.81 -0.47 -5.28
CA LEU A 283 0.97 -1.51 -5.84
C LEU A 283 1.37 -1.79 -7.30
N MET A 284 1.65 -3.04 -7.60
CA MET A 284 1.92 -3.55 -8.95
C MET A 284 0.89 -4.60 -9.33
N VAL A 285 0.64 -4.79 -10.62
CA VAL A 285 -0.38 -5.71 -11.15
C VAL A 285 0.22 -6.65 -12.20
N PRO A 286 1.15 -7.54 -11.82
CA PRO A 286 1.72 -8.52 -12.74
C PRO A 286 0.65 -9.50 -13.27
N VAL A 287 0.91 -10.05 -14.44
CA VAL A 287 -0.04 -10.83 -15.23
C VAL A 287 0.30 -12.32 -15.21
N VAL A 288 -0.66 -13.13 -14.77
CA VAL A 288 -0.64 -14.58 -14.93
C VAL A 288 -1.23 -14.91 -16.30
N ARG A 289 -0.37 -15.35 -17.22
CA ARG A 289 -0.74 -15.61 -18.61
C ARG A 289 -1.50 -16.92 -18.77
N ASN A 290 -2.51 -16.92 -19.67
CA ASN A 290 -3.33 -18.08 -19.99
C ASN A 290 -3.79 -18.84 -18.72
N ALA A 291 -4.30 -18.09 -17.76
CA ALA A 291 -4.63 -18.62 -16.45
C ALA A 291 -5.72 -19.73 -16.49
N GLU A 292 -6.54 -19.74 -17.56
CA GLU A 292 -7.55 -20.77 -17.83
C GLU A 292 -6.93 -22.16 -18.05
N LEU A 293 -5.71 -22.22 -18.61
CA LEU A 293 -4.98 -23.46 -18.89
C LEU A 293 -4.17 -23.97 -17.70
N LEU A 294 -3.90 -23.14 -16.70
CA LEU A 294 -3.06 -23.50 -15.56
C LEU A 294 -3.82 -24.39 -14.57
N THR A 295 -3.09 -25.32 -13.95
CA THR A 295 -3.55 -26.09 -12.78
C THR A 295 -3.52 -25.22 -11.51
N PHE A 296 -4.11 -25.69 -10.40
CA PHE A 296 -3.99 -25.01 -9.10
C PHE A 296 -2.54 -24.78 -8.70
N ARG A 297 -1.68 -25.78 -8.91
CA ARG A 297 -0.24 -25.69 -8.68
C ARG A 297 0.40 -24.64 -9.60
N GLY A 298 0.05 -24.66 -10.89
CA GLY A 298 0.58 -23.71 -11.86
C GLY A 298 0.27 -22.26 -11.49
N ILE A 299 -0.96 -21.98 -11.10
CA ILE A 299 -1.40 -20.64 -10.66
C ILE A 299 -0.65 -20.20 -9.40
N GLU A 300 -0.60 -21.04 -8.36
CA GLU A 300 0.10 -20.70 -7.11
C GLU A 300 1.61 -20.49 -7.34
N ALA A 301 2.24 -21.30 -8.20
CA ALA A 301 3.65 -21.16 -8.55
C ALA A 301 3.93 -19.85 -9.28
N GLU A 302 3.08 -19.51 -10.25
CA GLU A 302 3.24 -18.30 -11.07
C GLU A 302 2.99 -17.03 -10.23
N ILE A 303 1.94 -17.01 -9.41
CA ILE A 303 1.68 -15.90 -8.48
C ILE A 303 2.85 -15.72 -7.50
N LYS A 304 3.39 -16.81 -6.96
CA LYS A 304 4.55 -16.75 -6.07
C LYS A 304 5.78 -16.20 -6.79
N ARG A 305 6.05 -16.66 -8.02
CA ARG A 305 7.16 -16.17 -8.85
C ARG A 305 7.06 -14.66 -9.08
N LEU A 306 5.89 -14.19 -9.51
CA LEU A 306 5.64 -12.78 -9.77
C LEU A 306 5.71 -11.94 -8.50
N ALA A 307 5.16 -12.42 -7.38
CA ALA A 307 5.21 -11.72 -6.09
C ALA A 307 6.64 -11.57 -5.56
N LEU A 308 7.49 -12.60 -5.73
CA LEU A 308 8.90 -12.52 -5.35
C LEU A 308 9.64 -11.49 -6.21
N ARG A 309 9.45 -11.53 -7.53
CA ARG A 309 10.04 -10.54 -8.45
C ARG A 309 9.59 -9.12 -8.15
N ALA A 310 8.29 -8.92 -7.82
CA ALA A 310 7.76 -7.63 -7.43
C ALA A 310 8.39 -7.09 -6.14
N ARG A 311 8.57 -7.96 -5.14
CA ARG A 311 9.22 -7.62 -3.87
C ARG A 311 10.70 -7.28 -4.06
N ASP A 312 11.39 -8.04 -4.90
CA ASP A 312 12.82 -7.90 -5.15
C ASP A 312 13.13 -6.81 -6.21
N GLY A 313 12.09 -6.05 -6.66
CA GLY A 313 12.24 -4.96 -7.64
C GLY A 313 12.56 -5.41 -9.07
N GLN A 314 12.45 -6.71 -9.36
CA GLN A 314 12.82 -7.33 -10.64
C GLN A 314 11.64 -7.50 -11.61
N ILE A 315 10.46 -6.96 -11.27
CA ILE A 315 9.31 -7.00 -12.15
C ILE A 315 9.56 -6.12 -13.39
N THR A 316 9.26 -6.63 -14.56
CA THR A 316 9.44 -5.91 -15.83
C THR A 316 8.12 -5.32 -16.31
N VAL A 317 8.20 -4.43 -17.30
CA VAL A 317 7.02 -3.88 -17.98
C VAL A 317 6.22 -5.01 -18.65
N ASP A 318 6.90 -5.99 -19.26
CA ASP A 318 6.25 -7.13 -19.91
C ASP A 318 5.48 -8.01 -18.90
N ASP A 319 5.94 -8.12 -17.66
CA ASP A 319 5.21 -8.82 -16.61
C ASP A 319 3.89 -8.14 -16.23
N MET A 320 3.74 -6.82 -16.52
CA MET A 320 2.60 -5.99 -16.09
C MET A 320 1.66 -5.55 -17.23
N THR A 321 1.99 -5.85 -18.49
CA THR A 321 1.20 -5.42 -19.65
C THR A 321 0.38 -6.56 -20.23
N GLY A 322 -0.71 -6.26 -20.93
CA GLY A 322 -1.51 -7.22 -21.70
C GLY A 322 -2.47 -8.08 -20.88
N GLY A 323 -2.68 -7.80 -19.58
CA GLY A 323 -3.71 -8.49 -18.81
C GLY A 323 -5.12 -8.15 -19.31
N THR A 324 -6.04 -9.13 -19.27
CA THR A 324 -7.42 -8.96 -19.76
C THR A 324 -8.42 -8.70 -18.64
N PHE A 325 -8.12 -9.13 -17.42
CA PHE A 325 -8.96 -8.95 -16.23
C PHE A 325 -8.07 -8.84 -14.98
N THR A 326 -8.53 -8.12 -13.95
CA THR A 326 -7.76 -7.93 -12.71
C THR A 326 -8.44 -8.56 -11.50
N ILE A 327 -7.65 -9.20 -10.62
CA ILE A 327 -8.07 -9.61 -9.27
C ILE A 327 -7.25 -8.82 -8.25
N THR A 328 -7.94 -8.16 -7.32
CA THR A 328 -7.30 -7.43 -6.21
C THR A 328 -7.80 -7.93 -4.86
N ASN A 329 -6.92 -8.01 -3.87
CA ASN A 329 -7.25 -8.52 -2.55
C ASN A 329 -6.99 -7.46 -1.48
N GLY A 330 -8.06 -6.75 -1.06
CA GLY A 330 -8.04 -5.82 0.07
C GLY A 330 -8.20 -6.50 1.43
N GLY A 331 -8.60 -7.77 1.46
CA GLY A 331 -8.85 -8.52 2.69
C GLY A 331 -7.61 -8.75 3.53
N VAL A 332 -6.42 -8.82 2.92
CA VAL A 332 -5.13 -8.92 3.61
C VAL A 332 -4.83 -7.70 4.48
N PHE A 333 -5.47 -6.56 4.18
CA PHE A 333 -5.38 -5.32 4.96
C PHE A 333 -6.60 -5.10 5.87
N GLY A 334 -7.52 -6.08 5.94
CA GLY A 334 -8.72 -6.01 6.77
C GLY A 334 -9.92 -5.30 6.12
N SER A 335 -9.89 -5.00 4.82
CA SER A 335 -11.04 -4.38 4.13
C SER A 335 -12.22 -5.33 4.13
N MET A 336 -13.37 -4.85 4.64
CA MET A 336 -14.64 -5.60 4.61
C MET A 336 -15.29 -5.52 3.24
N LEU A 337 -15.26 -4.35 2.61
CA LEU A 337 -15.92 -4.05 1.34
C LEU A 337 -15.29 -2.80 0.72
N SER A 338 -15.06 -2.81 -0.58
CA SER A 338 -14.60 -1.66 -1.36
C SER A 338 -15.08 -1.76 -2.80
N THR A 339 -15.04 -0.64 -3.51
CA THR A 339 -15.32 -0.54 -4.95
C THR A 339 -13.98 -0.36 -5.67
N PRO A 340 -13.34 -1.43 -6.18
CA PRO A 340 -12.06 -1.31 -6.84
C PRO A 340 -12.18 -0.47 -8.11
N ILE A 341 -11.13 0.30 -8.43
CA ILE A 341 -11.06 1.06 -9.68
C ILE A 341 -10.55 0.12 -10.76
N ILE A 342 -11.17 0.15 -11.94
CA ILE A 342 -10.76 -0.64 -13.10
C ILE A 342 -9.32 -0.29 -13.49
N ASN A 343 -8.56 -1.28 -13.96
CA ASN A 343 -7.21 -1.10 -14.48
C ASN A 343 -7.25 -0.99 -16.02
N PRO A 344 -7.31 0.20 -16.62
CA PRO A 344 -7.39 0.37 -18.06
C PRO A 344 -6.22 -0.32 -18.79
N PRO A 345 -6.47 -0.85 -19.99
CA PRO A 345 -7.67 -0.80 -20.82
C PRO A 345 -8.70 -1.89 -20.49
N GLN A 346 -8.52 -2.67 -19.41
CA GLN A 346 -9.46 -3.72 -18.98
C GLN A 346 -10.82 -3.12 -18.62
N SER A 347 -11.89 -3.90 -18.81
CA SER A 347 -13.25 -3.46 -18.48
C SER A 347 -13.80 -4.05 -17.19
N GLY A 348 -13.04 -4.89 -16.49
CA GLY A 348 -13.48 -5.53 -15.26
C GLY A 348 -12.37 -5.78 -14.23
N ILE A 349 -12.73 -5.69 -12.96
CA ILE A 349 -11.85 -5.99 -11.82
C ILE A 349 -12.65 -6.64 -10.70
N LEU A 350 -12.16 -7.77 -10.19
CA LEU A 350 -12.72 -8.45 -9.02
C LEU A 350 -11.97 -8.03 -7.75
N GLY A 351 -12.70 -7.50 -6.78
CA GLY A 351 -12.22 -7.21 -5.42
C GLY A 351 -12.55 -8.36 -4.47
N MET A 352 -11.52 -8.89 -3.82
CA MET A 352 -11.64 -9.81 -2.69
C MET A 352 -11.48 -9.03 -1.38
N HIS A 353 -12.18 -9.49 -0.34
CA HIS A 353 -12.19 -8.80 0.95
C HIS A 353 -11.92 -9.76 2.09
N ASN A 354 -11.99 -9.24 3.33
CA ASN A 354 -11.71 -10.04 4.52
C ASN A 354 -12.74 -11.15 4.72
N ILE A 355 -12.26 -12.32 5.20
CA ILE A 355 -13.13 -13.43 5.61
C ILE A 355 -13.51 -13.20 7.07
N ILE A 356 -14.81 -13.07 7.33
CA ILE A 356 -15.35 -12.81 8.67
C ILE A 356 -16.44 -13.82 8.96
N GLU A 357 -16.42 -14.39 10.17
CA GLU A 357 -17.53 -15.22 10.63
C GLU A 357 -18.81 -14.39 10.77
N ARG A 358 -19.86 -14.83 10.09
CA ARG A 358 -21.17 -14.15 10.06
C ARG A 358 -22.31 -15.13 10.27
N PRO A 359 -23.38 -14.72 10.97
CA PRO A 359 -24.62 -15.49 10.99
C PRO A 359 -25.30 -15.37 9.61
N ILE A 360 -25.58 -16.53 9.00
CA ILE A 360 -26.35 -16.61 7.75
C ILE A 360 -27.52 -17.56 7.90
N ALA A 361 -28.55 -17.40 7.06
CA ALA A 361 -29.67 -18.30 7.02
C ALA A 361 -29.36 -19.50 6.12
N VAL A 362 -29.30 -20.69 6.70
CA VAL A 362 -29.14 -21.97 5.99
C VAL A 362 -30.30 -22.88 6.31
N ASN A 363 -31.11 -23.24 5.31
CA ASN A 363 -32.30 -24.11 5.47
C ASN A 363 -33.24 -23.66 6.60
N GLY A 364 -33.48 -22.35 6.74
CA GLY A 364 -34.33 -21.77 7.76
C GLY A 364 -33.74 -21.71 9.18
N LYS A 365 -32.47 -22.04 9.35
CA LYS A 365 -31.72 -21.89 10.61
C LYS A 365 -30.62 -20.85 10.47
N VAL A 366 -30.24 -20.26 11.60
CA VAL A 366 -29.10 -19.36 11.66
C VAL A 366 -27.86 -20.19 11.95
N GLU A 367 -26.88 -20.13 11.05
CA GLU A 367 -25.58 -20.79 11.19
C GLU A 367 -24.47 -19.77 11.05
N ILE A 368 -23.31 -20.01 11.68
CA ILE A 368 -22.13 -19.14 11.58
C ILE A 368 -21.20 -19.73 10.55
N HIS A 369 -20.88 -18.93 9.52
CA HIS A 369 -19.97 -19.33 8.45
C HIS A 369 -18.92 -18.24 8.17
N PRO A 370 -17.72 -18.62 7.70
CA PRO A 370 -16.73 -17.67 7.20
C PRO A 370 -17.20 -17.11 5.86
N MET A 371 -17.61 -15.84 5.87
CA MET A 371 -18.16 -15.14 4.72
C MET A 371 -17.17 -14.12 4.17
N MET A 372 -17.10 -14.01 2.85
CA MET A 372 -16.32 -12.98 2.15
C MET A 372 -17.26 -12.19 1.24
N TYR A 373 -17.17 -10.85 1.29
CA TYR A 373 -17.73 -10.04 0.22
C TYR A 373 -16.81 -10.02 -0.98
N VAL A 374 -17.38 -10.14 -2.17
CA VAL A 374 -16.71 -9.95 -3.45
C VAL A 374 -17.39 -8.81 -4.19
N ALA A 375 -16.57 -8.01 -4.88
CA ALA A 375 -17.01 -6.86 -5.65
C ALA A 375 -16.52 -6.99 -7.08
N LEU A 376 -17.41 -6.81 -8.06
CA LEU A 376 -17.03 -6.64 -9.45
C LEU A 376 -17.26 -5.19 -9.84
N SER A 377 -16.19 -4.43 -10.09
CA SER A 377 -16.30 -3.15 -10.80
C SER A 377 -16.11 -3.39 -12.29
N TYR A 378 -16.93 -2.75 -13.10
CA TYR A 378 -16.96 -2.97 -14.54
C TYR A 378 -17.37 -1.71 -15.29
N ASP A 379 -17.01 -1.66 -16.57
CA ASP A 379 -17.40 -0.58 -17.46
C ASP A 379 -18.78 -0.87 -18.08
N HIS A 380 -19.80 -0.15 -17.62
CA HIS A 380 -21.18 -0.37 -18.05
C HIS A 380 -21.46 0.05 -19.49
N ARG A 381 -20.47 0.64 -20.20
CA ARG A 381 -20.58 0.94 -21.62
C ARG A 381 -20.58 -0.33 -22.49
N ILE A 382 -19.92 -1.42 -22.01
CA ILE A 382 -19.79 -2.67 -22.75
C ILE A 382 -20.21 -3.93 -21.97
N ILE A 383 -20.42 -3.82 -20.65
CA ILE A 383 -20.87 -4.91 -19.78
C ILE A 383 -22.20 -4.52 -19.17
N ASP A 384 -23.27 -5.25 -19.47
CA ASP A 384 -24.58 -5.01 -18.92
C ASP A 384 -24.81 -5.72 -17.59
N GLY A 385 -25.96 -5.40 -16.93
CA GLY A 385 -26.30 -5.95 -15.63
C GLY A 385 -26.43 -7.47 -15.62
N ARG A 386 -26.92 -8.08 -16.71
CA ARG A 386 -27.04 -9.54 -16.83
C ARG A 386 -25.66 -10.21 -16.81
N GLU A 387 -24.73 -9.67 -17.57
CA GLU A 387 -23.37 -10.19 -17.73
C GLU A 387 -22.58 -10.00 -16.43
N SER A 388 -22.61 -8.81 -15.85
CA SER A 388 -21.87 -8.48 -14.61
C SER A 388 -22.38 -9.25 -13.39
N VAL A 389 -23.70 -9.27 -13.18
CA VAL A 389 -24.32 -10.02 -12.07
C VAL A 389 -24.17 -11.52 -12.28
N GLY A 390 -24.41 -12.00 -13.50
CA GLY A 390 -24.25 -13.41 -13.85
C GLY A 390 -22.82 -13.90 -13.67
N PHE A 391 -21.83 -13.11 -14.08
CA PHE A 391 -20.41 -13.39 -13.84
C PHE A 391 -20.13 -13.54 -12.33
N LEU A 392 -20.56 -12.58 -11.52
CA LEU A 392 -20.28 -12.61 -10.09
C LEU A 392 -21.01 -13.76 -9.38
N VAL A 393 -22.22 -14.12 -9.83
CA VAL A 393 -22.93 -15.31 -9.37
C VAL A 393 -22.17 -16.58 -9.74
N ALA A 394 -21.68 -16.69 -10.99
CA ALA A 394 -20.89 -17.85 -11.42
C ALA A 394 -19.57 -18.00 -10.63
N VAL A 395 -18.91 -16.90 -10.29
CA VAL A 395 -17.74 -16.90 -9.38
C VAL A 395 -18.13 -17.42 -7.99
N LYS A 396 -19.23 -16.91 -7.42
CA LYS A 396 -19.76 -17.36 -6.12
C LYS A 396 -20.04 -18.87 -6.13
N GLU A 397 -20.84 -19.33 -7.08
CA GLU A 397 -21.21 -20.74 -7.20
C GLU A 397 -19.98 -21.66 -7.32
N ALA A 398 -18.98 -21.24 -8.09
CA ALA A 398 -17.75 -21.98 -8.24
C ALA A 398 -16.91 -22.06 -6.94
N LEU A 399 -16.91 -21.01 -6.14
CA LEU A 399 -16.23 -20.98 -4.85
C LEU A 399 -17.00 -21.73 -3.76
N GLU A 400 -18.31 -21.77 -3.83
CA GLU A 400 -19.18 -22.51 -2.89
C GLU A 400 -19.32 -24.00 -3.26
N ASN A 401 -19.06 -24.38 -4.53
CA ASN A 401 -19.06 -25.76 -5.03
C ASN A 401 -17.75 -26.10 -5.77
N PRO A 402 -16.58 -25.95 -5.13
CA PRO A 402 -15.29 -26.01 -5.82
C PRO A 402 -14.95 -27.39 -6.36
N VAL A 403 -15.36 -28.47 -5.69
CA VAL A 403 -15.06 -29.85 -6.12
C VAL A 403 -15.70 -30.14 -7.46
N GLU A 404 -16.99 -29.78 -7.62
CA GLU A 404 -17.71 -30.05 -8.88
C GLU A 404 -17.33 -29.08 -9.99
N LEU A 405 -17.24 -27.76 -9.68
CA LEU A 405 -17.14 -26.71 -10.69
C LEU A 405 -15.70 -26.33 -11.07
N LEU A 406 -14.73 -26.59 -10.17
CA LEU A 406 -13.32 -26.24 -10.40
C LEU A 406 -12.39 -27.45 -10.47
N MET A 407 -12.80 -28.62 -9.91
CA MET A 407 -11.94 -29.79 -9.74
C MET A 407 -12.48 -31.05 -10.45
N ASN A 408 -13.54 -30.92 -11.25
CA ASN A 408 -14.17 -32.02 -12.01
C ASN A 408 -14.52 -33.24 -11.12
N GLY A 409 -14.99 -32.99 -9.89
CA GLY A 409 -15.38 -34.03 -8.94
C GLY A 409 -14.24 -34.71 -8.20
N ASP A 410 -12.97 -34.41 -8.51
CA ASP A 410 -11.79 -35.03 -7.90
C ASP A 410 -10.75 -34.00 -7.44
N ALA A 411 -10.82 -33.68 -6.14
CA ALA A 411 -9.93 -32.70 -5.53
C ALA A 411 -8.46 -33.15 -5.55
N LYS A 412 -8.18 -34.45 -5.33
CA LYS A 412 -6.80 -34.95 -5.32
C LYS A 412 -6.16 -34.83 -6.68
N ARG A 413 -6.88 -35.25 -7.72
CA ARG A 413 -6.40 -35.17 -9.10
C ARG A 413 -6.19 -33.72 -9.51
N ALA A 414 -7.13 -32.80 -9.18
CA ALA A 414 -7.03 -31.39 -9.51
C ALA A 414 -5.85 -30.69 -8.80
N LEU A 415 -5.50 -31.16 -7.60
CA LEU A 415 -4.36 -30.68 -6.80
C LEU A 415 -3.05 -31.44 -7.13
N GLU A 416 -3.09 -32.38 -8.07
CA GLU A 416 -1.94 -33.19 -8.48
C GLU A 416 -1.35 -33.98 -7.27
N LEU A 417 -2.24 -34.55 -6.39
CA LEU A 417 -1.89 -35.30 -5.16
C LEU A 417 -1.95 -36.81 -5.35
#